data_35033758595db152a47bdc1289520c8e
#
_entry.id   35033758595db152a47bdc1289520c8e
#
_cell.length_a   1.000
_cell.length_b   1.000
_cell.length_c   1.000
_cell.angle_alpha   90.00
_cell.angle_beta   90.00
_cell.angle_gamma   90.00
#
_symmetry.space_group_name_H-M   'P 1'
#
loop_
_entity.id
_entity.type
_entity.pdbx_description
1 polymer ?
#
loop_
_entity_poly.entity_id
_entity_poly.type
_entity_poly.pdbx_seq_one_letter_code
_entity_poly.pdbx_strand_id
1 'polypeptide(L)'
;MNDIIAIKDNWKSSAHITESLYHDMYTNSINDPEKFWKKYAQQIDWITPFSDQCIKKINFSKENLEIKWFYDGELNVSYNCLDRHLTENANKTAIIWEGDNPEEHKNISYAELHKEVCLMGNVLKNNGVKKGDRVIIYMPMIPEAVVAMLACARIGAIHSVVFGGFASNELASRIDDSKAKLLVTASCGFEPGRTVEYKPLVDEAIKQAQHKISKMILFQRKGHEVKLNAPMEISWDEAHDNAKDTDCVEMNSNEFAYILYTSGTTGTPKGIVRDIGGHIVALKWTMKNIYNIDEDDIWWSASDIGWIVGHSYIVYAPLFKGCTTVLFEGKPVGTPDAGAFWKIISDYNVKSLFTAPTAFRAIKKEDPEGKFFSKYNKRRLVEKHISDIGTPWLFCLHPTGTRGLTKKARDFFNHVTLLCRLEMRIYRKA
;
A
#
# COMPACT_ATOMS: atom_id res chain seq x y z
N MET A 1 23.03 28.05 11.17
CA MET A 1 22.03 28.99 10.63
C MET A 1 20.83 28.14 10.23
N ASN A 2 19.66 28.43 10.81
CA ASN A 2 18.42 27.81 10.35
C ASN A 2 17.93 28.63 9.17
N ASP A 3 18.25 28.20 7.96
CA ASP A 3 17.70 28.80 6.76
C ASP A 3 16.20 28.46 6.68
N ILE A 4 15.37 29.43 7.05
CA ILE A 4 13.92 29.32 6.89
C ILE A 4 13.62 29.57 5.41
N ILE A 5 13.21 28.53 4.71
CA ILE A 5 12.81 28.64 3.32
C ILE A 5 11.37 29.18 3.26
N ALA A 6 11.18 30.31 2.57
CA ALA A 6 9.86 30.90 2.40
C ALA A 6 8.96 29.99 1.52
N ILE A 7 7.72 29.80 1.96
CA ILE A 7 6.72 29.06 1.17
C ILE A 7 6.29 29.92 -0.01
N LYS A 8 6.33 29.39 -1.22
CA LYS A 8 5.90 30.09 -2.44
C LYS A 8 4.38 30.36 -2.42
N ASP A 9 3.96 31.52 -2.93
CA ASP A 9 2.55 31.95 -2.85
C ASP A 9 1.59 31.02 -3.62
N ASN A 10 2.03 30.45 -4.74
CA ASN A 10 1.24 29.46 -5.47
C ASN A 10 1.03 28.14 -4.70
N TRP A 11 1.92 27.79 -3.78
CA TRP A 11 1.75 26.63 -2.90
C TRP A 11 0.78 26.95 -1.78
N LYS A 12 0.87 28.16 -1.20
CA LYS A 12 -0.09 28.61 -0.19
C LYS A 12 -1.52 28.61 -0.75
N SER A 13 -1.70 29.11 -1.98
CA SER A 13 -3.04 29.21 -2.60
C SER A 13 -3.63 27.88 -3.03
N SER A 14 -2.81 26.86 -3.33
CA SER A 14 -3.25 25.54 -3.74
C SER A 14 -3.33 24.52 -2.60
N ALA A 15 -2.90 24.85 -1.40
CA ALA A 15 -2.91 23.94 -0.27
C ALA A 15 -4.32 23.79 0.31
N HIS A 16 -4.76 22.55 0.52
CA HIS A 16 -6.02 22.26 1.22
C HIS A 16 -5.97 22.66 2.69
N ILE A 17 -4.79 22.66 3.29
CA ILE A 17 -4.58 22.95 4.71
C ILE A 17 -3.77 24.23 4.85
N THR A 18 -4.42 25.28 5.34
CA THR A 18 -3.78 26.52 5.79
C THR A 18 -3.30 26.37 7.23
N GLU A 19 -2.45 27.30 7.70
CA GLU A 19 -1.97 27.31 9.09
C GLU A 19 -3.13 27.38 10.09
N SER A 20 -4.11 28.26 9.84
CA SER A 20 -5.30 28.37 10.71
C SER A 20 -6.08 27.04 10.75
N LEU A 21 -6.39 26.47 9.58
CA LEU A 21 -7.12 25.20 9.52
C LEU A 21 -6.34 24.05 10.17
N TYR A 22 -5.02 24.05 10.05
CA TYR A 22 -4.16 23.08 10.76
C TYR A 22 -4.35 23.16 12.28
N HIS A 23 -4.29 24.37 12.84
CA HIS A 23 -4.47 24.56 14.29
C HIS A 23 -5.87 24.15 14.76
N ASP A 24 -6.90 24.49 13.99
CA ASP A 24 -8.29 24.09 14.30
C ASP A 24 -8.45 22.57 14.26
N MET A 25 -7.95 21.92 13.20
CA MET A 25 -8.01 20.47 13.06
C MET A 25 -7.23 19.76 14.16
N TYR A 26 -6.03 20.24 14.47
CA TYR A 26 -5.22 19.68 15.56
C TYR A 26 -5.93 19.78 16.89
N THR A 27 -6.43 20.98 17.23
CA THR A 27 -7.15 21.23 18.48
C THR A 27 -8.39 20.33 18.61
N ASN A 28 -9.18 20.22 17.54
CA ASN A 28 -10.37 19.36 17.51
C ASN A 28 -10.01 17.88 17.63
N SER A 29 -8.93 17.43 17.00
CA SER A 29 -8.50 16.03 17.05
C SER A 29 -8.03 15.59 18.44
N ILE A 30 -7.57 16.53 19.26
CA ILE A 30 -7.11 16.27 20.64
C ILE A 30 -8.27 16.38 21.62
N ASN A 31 -9.08 17.45 21.51
CA ASN A 31 -10.13 17.75 22.48
C ASN A 31 -11.36 16.86 22.33
N ASP A 32 -11.71 16.48 21.08
CA ASP A 32 -12.86 15.63 20.78
C ASP A 32 -12.53 14.68 19.60
N PRO A 33 -11.69 13.67 19.81
CA PRO A 33 -11.26 12.76 18.76
C PRO A 33 -12.41 11.96 18.15
N GLU A 34 -13.46 11.66 18.90
CA GLU A 34 -14.60 10.90 18.40
C GLU A 34 -15.39 11.71 17.40
N LYS A 35 -15.75 12.96 17.72
CA LYS A 35 -16.42 13.88 16.79
C LYS A 35 -15.56 14.19 15.57
N PHE A 36 -14.26 14.36 15.77
CA PHE A 36 -13.31 14.64 14.70
C PHE A 36 -13.29 13.47 13.68
N TRP A 37 -13.07 12.24 14.13
CA TRP A 37 -12.98 11.08 13.25
C TRP A 37 -14.32 10.64 12.70
N LYS A 38 -15.42 10.81 13.44
CA LYS A 38 -16.78 10.59 12.93
C LYS A 38 -17.05 11.38 11.66
N LYS A 39 -16.68 12.67 11.62
CA LYS A 39 -16.81 13.53 10.44
C LYS A 39 -16.14 12.94 9.20
N TYR A 40 -14.96 12.35 9.36
CA TYR A 40 -14.22 11.78 8.23
C TYR A 40 -14.66 10.36 7.88
N ALA A 41 -15.13 9.60 8.85
CA ALA A 41 -15.70 8.28 8.62
C ALA A 41 -16.98 8.32 7.77
N GLN A 42 -17.73 9.42 7.80
CA GLN A 42 -18.89 9.64 6.92
C GLN A 42 -18.52 9.73 5.42
N GLN A 43 -17.26 9.86 5.07
CA GLN A 43 -16.78 9.86 3.69
C GLN A 43 -16.48 8.45 3.14
N ILE A 44 -16.66 7.43 3.95
CA ILE A 44 -16.50 6.02 3.60
C ILE A 44 -17.87 5.45 3.29
N ASP A 45 -17.94 4.50 2.36
CA ASP A 45 -19.16 3.77 2.05
C ASP A 45 -19.26 2.58 3.00
N TRP A 46 -20.19 2.72 3.94
CA TRP A 46 -20.53 1.67 4.90
C TRP A 46 -21.68 0.83 4.36
N ILE A 47 -21.58 -0.48 4.48
CA ILE A 47 -22.70 -1.41 4.23
C ILE A 47 -23.74 -1.24 5.36
N THR A 48 -23.25 -1.34 6.61
CA THR A 48 -24.00 -0.98 7.82
C THR A 48 -23.29 0.18 8.50
N PRO A 49 -23.85 1.39 8.53
CA PRO A 49 -23.25 2.53 9.21
C PRO A 49 -23.05 2.27 10.71
N PHE A 50 -21.94 2.77 11.26
CA PHE A 50 -21.66 2.70 12.69
C PHE A 50 -22.57 3.64 13.50
N SER A 51 -22.91 3.27 14.73
CA SER A 51 -23.66 4.10 15.65
C SER A 51 -22.79 5.11 16.40
N ASP A 52 -23.44 6.16 16.95
CA ASP A 52 -22.76 7.23 17.69
C ASP A 52 -22.09 6.74 18.98
N GLN A 53 -22.53 5.63 19.54
CA GLN A 53 -21.96 5.01 20.75
C GLN A 53 -20.76 4.14 20.45
N CYS A 54 -20.53 3.80 19.16
CA CYS A 54 -19.55 2.82 18.75
C CYS A 54 -18.39 3.42 17.95
N ILE A 55 -18.08 4.70 18.16
CA ILE A 55 -17.01 5.40 17.41
C ILE A 55 -15.64 4.93 17.86
N LYS A 56 -15.38 4.87 19.17
CA LYS A 56 -14.07 4.57 19.71
C LYS A 56 -14.16 3.79 21.03
N LYS A 57 -13.36 2.71 21.13
CA LYS A 57 -13.16 1.97 22.37
C LYS A 57 -11.68 1.63 22.51
N ILE A 58 -11.03 2.20 23.53
CA ILE A 58 -9.60 2.01 23.75
C ILE A 58 -9.37 1.61 25.22
N ASN A 59 -8.67 0.49 25.42
CA ASN A 59 -8.18 0.02 26.71
C ASN A 59 -6.73 -0.45 26.55
N PHE A 60 -5.85 0.08 27.39
CA PHE A 60 -4.41 -0.26 27.39
C PHE A 60 -4.00 -1.14 28.59
N SER A 61 -4.95 -1.73 29.33
CA SER A 61 -4.58 -2.65 30.40
C SER A 61 -3.88 -3.89 29.84
N LYS A 62 -2.99 -4.50 30.65
CA LYS A 62 -2.29 -5.73 30.25
C LYS A 62 -3.24 -6.89 30.01
N GLU A 63 -4.33 -6.94 30.78
CA GLU A 63 -5.32 -8.00 30.78
C GLU A 63 -6.28 -7.89 29.59
N ASN A 64 -6.53 -6.67 29.13
CA ASN A 64 -7.50 -6.42 28.07
C ASN A 64 -7.06 -5.26 27.18
N LEU A 65 -6.06 -5.51 26.31
CA LEU A 65 -5.66 -4.55 25.29
C LEU A 65 -6.71 -4.50 24.19
N GLU A 66 -7.43 -3.40 24.10
CA GLU A 66 -8.49 -3.21 23.12
C GLU A 66 -8.31 -1.86 22.42
N ILE A 67 -8.29 -1.85 21.09
CA ILE A 67 -8.29 -0.66 20.26
C ILE A 67 -9.29 -0.91 19.14
N LYS A 68 -10.42 -0.20 19.19
CA LYS A 68 -11.51 -0.34 18.22
C LYS A 68 -11.98 1.02 17.77
N TRP A 69 -12.25 1.12 16.48
CA TRP A 69 -12.86 2.29 15.84
C TRP A 69 -14.08 1.86 15.04
N PHE A 70 -15.17 2.63 15.14
CA PHE A 70 -16.42 2.38 14.39
C PHE A 70 -16.90 0.93 14.52
N TYR A 71 -16.90 0.41 15.75
CA TYR A 71 -16.80 -1.04 16.02
C TYR A 71 -18.10 -1.83 15.83
N ASP A 72 -19.21 -1.21 15.50
CA ASP A 72 -20.46 -1.84 15.04
C ASP A 72 -20.74 -1.59 13.55
N GLY A 73 -19.90 -0.80 12.87
CA GLY A 73 -20.02 -0.57 11.44
C GLY A 73 -19.51 -1.74 10.61
N GLU A 74 -20.11 -1.93 9.44
CA GLU A 74 -19.71 -2.95 8.46
C GLU A 74 -19.41 -2.31 7.11
N LEU A 75 -18.34 -2.77 6.47
CA LEU A 75 -17.85 -2.26 5.19
C LEU A 75 -17.04 -3.32 4.45
N ASN A 76 -16.63 -3.02 3.23
CA ASN A 76 -15.61 -3.80 2.52
C ASN A 76 -14.52 -2.88 1.97
N VAL A 77 -13.27 -3.28 2.15
CA VAL A 77 -12.10 -2.51 1.71
C VAL A 77 -12.02 -2.44 0.20
N SER A 78 -12.21 -3.57 -0.51
CA SER A 78 -12.19 -3.62 -1.97
C SER A 78 -13.30 -2.79 -2.59
N TYR A 79 -14.52 -2.82 -2.03
CA TYR A 79 -15.62 -1.97 -2.45
C TYR A 79 -15.24 -0.48 -2.41
N ASN A 80 -14.67 -0.05 -1.29
CA ASN A 80 -14.24 1.34 -1.12
C ASN A 80 -13.05 1.74 -1.99
N CYS A 81 -12.25 0.78 -2.47
CA CYS A 81 -11.16 1.02 -3.43
C CYS A 81 -11.65 1.08 -4.88
N LEU A 82 -12.67 0.31 -5.25
CA LEU A 82 -13.01 0.04 -6.64
C LEU A 82 -14.48 0.32 -6.96
N ASP A 83 -15.41 -0.46 -6.39
CA ASP A 83 -16.82 -0.48 -6.78
C ASP A 83 -17.48 0.90 -6.69
N ARG A 84 -17.20 1.64 -5.61
CA ARG A 84 -17.73 3.00 -5.39
C ARG A 84 -17.36 4.00 -6.48
N HIS A 85 -16.30 3.73 -7.24
CA HIS A 85 -15.83 4.63 -8.30
C HIS A 85 -16.37 4.29 -9.68
N LEU A 86 -17.01 3.13 -9.87
CA LEU A 86 -17.40 2.65 -11.19
C LEU A 86 -18.46 3.49 -11.86
N THR A 87 -19.36 4.10 -11.11
CA THR A 87 -20.45 4.91 -11.68
C THR A 87 -19.93 6.13 -12.44
N GLU A 88 -18.92 6.81 -11.88
CA GLU A 88 -18.41 8.07 -12.44
C GLU A 88 -17.04 7.93 -13.09
N ASN A 89 -16.22 6.99 -12.62
CA ASN A 89 -14.81 6.89 -12.95
C ASN A 89 -14.40 5.52 -13.53
N ALA A 90 -15.32 4.72 -14.07
CA ALA A 90 -15.02 3.38 -14.59
C ALA A 90 -13.83 3.34 -15.55
N ASN A 91 -13.76 4.29 -16.48
CA ASN A 91 -12.71 4.37 -17.51
C ASN A 91 -11.48 5.18 -17.09
N LYS A 92 -11.48 5.75 -15.87
CA LYS A 92 -10.34 6.47 -15.33
C LYS A 92 -9.22 5.48 -15.00
N THR A 93 -7.99 5.87 -15.27
CA THR A 93 -6.82 5.07 -14.88
C THR A 93 -6.73 4.98 -13.35
N ALA A 94 -6.77 3.76 -12.84
CA ALA A 94 -6.53 3.45 -11.42
C ALA A 94 -5.05 3.25 -11.16
N ILE A 95 -4.38 2.48 -12.04
CA ILE A 95 -2.96 2.14 -11.90
C ILE A 95 -2.23 2.46 -13.21
N ILE A 96 -1.12 3.17 -13.10
CA ILE A 96 -0.08 3.23 -14.12
C ILE A 96 1.03 2.29 -13.65
N TRP A 97 1.24 1.18 -14.35
CA TRP A 97 2.36 0.29 -14.10
C TRP A 97 3.51 0.59 -15.04
N GLU A 98 4.71 0.74 -14.48
CA GLU A 98 5.97 0.86 -15.19
C GLU A 98 6.85 -0.34 -14.83
N GLY A 99 7.27 -1.09 -15.84
CA GLY A 99 8.16 -2.24 -15.70
C GLY A 99 9.60 -1.85 -15.33
N ASP A 100 10.43 -2.85 -15.07
CA ASP A 100 11.88 -2.69 -14.95
C ASP A 100 12.48 -2.24 -16.30
N ASN A 101 11.98 -2.79 -17.40
CA ASN A 101 12.25 -2.30 -18.74
C ASN A 101 11.37 -1.06 -19.03
N PRO A 102 11.94 0.12 -19.34
CA PRO A 102 11.19 1.35 -19.59
C PRO A 102 10.25 1.32 -20.79
N GLU A 103 10.32 0.29 -21.65
CA GLU A 103 9.41 0.09 -22.78
C GLU A 103 8.14 -0.68 -22.35
N GLU A 104 8.16 -1.29 -21.16
CA GLU A 104 7.03 -2.04 -20.63
C GLU A 104 6.22 -1.17 -19.66
N HIS A 105 5.04 -0.76 -20.08
CA HIS A 105 4.10 -0.01 -19.25
C HIS A 105 2.66 -0.42 -19.53
N LYS A 106 1.79 -0.20 -18.57
CA LYS A 106 0.37 -0.50 -18.69
C LYS A 106 -0.47 0.50 -17.88
N ASN A 107 -1.50 1.04 -18.52
CA ASN A 107 -2.54 1.79 -17.83
C ASN A 107 -3.72 0.86 -17.58
N ILE A 108 -4.19 0.79 -16.34
CA ILE A 108 -5.29 -0.06 -15.93
C ILE A 108 -6.37 0.85 -15.36
N SER A 109 -7.56 0.80 -15.97
CA SER A 109 -8.72 1.56 -15.50
C SER A 109 -9.32 0.96 -14.22
N TYR A 110 -10.17 1.74 -13.53
CA TYR A 110 -10.94 1.24 -12.39
C TYR A 110 -11.82 0.05 -12.78
N ALA A 111 -12.44 0.06 -13.97
CA ALA A 111 -13.27 -1.05 -14.44
C ALA A 111 -12.44 -2.32 -14.72
N GLU A 112 -11.28 -2.19 -15.37
CA GLU A 112 -10.40 -3.32 -15.62
C GLU A 112 -9.86 -3.91 -14.32
N LEU A 113 -9.38 -3.07 -13.40
CA LEU A 113 -8.90 -3.52 -12.09
C LEU A 113 -10.01 -4.19 -11.29
N HIS A 114 -11.22 -3.62 -11.27
CA HIS A 114 -12.37 -4.21 -10.61
C HIS A 114 -12.69 -5.60 -11.16
N LYS A 115 -12.73 -5.75 -12.49
CA LYS A 115 -13.00 -7.03 -13.15
C LYS A 115 -11.99 -8.10 -12.73
N GLU A 116 -10.70 -7.80 -12.83
CA GLU A 116 -9.64 -8.74 -12.44
C GLU A 116 -9.70 -9.11 -10.96
N VAL A 117 -10.01 -8.15 -10.09
CA VAL A 117 -10.19 -8.39 -8.64
C VAL A 117 -11.42 -9.29 -8.37
N CYS A 118 -12.53 -9.11 -9.08
CA CYS A 118 -13.70 -9.99 -8.97
C CYS A 118 -13.38 -11.41 -9.39
N LEU A 119 -12.71 -11.60 -10.53
CA LEU A 119 -12.30 -12.91 -11.02
C LEU A 119 -11.33 -13.58 -10.04
N MET A 120 -10.29 -12.89 -9.60
CA MET A 120 -9.33 -13.43 -8.63
C MET A 120 -9.98 -13.74 -7.28
N GLY A 121 -10.97 -12.97 -6.85
CA GLY A 121 -11.78 -13.30 -5.66
C GLY A 121 -12.50 -14.64 -5.80
N ASN A 122 -13.06 -14.94 -6.97
CA ASN A 122 -13.66 -16.23 -7.27
C ASN A 122 -12.62 -17.36 -7.34
N VAL A 123 -11.47 -17.10 -7.95
CA VAL A 123 -10.33 -18.03 -7.99
C VAL A 123 -9.93 -18.45 -6.57
N LEU A 124 -9.77 -17.51 -5.67
CA LEU A 124 -9.43 -17.77 -4.27
C LEU A 124 -10.50 -18.66 -3.59
N LYS A 125 -11.79 -18.33 -3.77
CA LYS A 125 -12.92 -19.12 -3.23
C LYS A 125 -12.93 -20.53 -3.78
N ASN A 126 -12.76 -20.72 -5.10
CA ASN A 126 -12.73 -22.02 -5.76
C ASN A 126 -11.56 -22.89 -5.28
N ASN A 127 -10.46 -22.26 -4.83
CA ASN A 127 -9.33 -22.94 -4.22
C ASN A 127 -9.41 -23.02 -2.67
N GLY A 128 -10.61 -22.87 -2.14
CA GLY A 128 -10.96 -23.16 -0.75
C GLY A 128 -10.66 -22.04 0.26
N VAL A 129 -10.31 -20.83 -0.19
CA VAL A 129 -10.12 -19.66 0.68
C VAL A 129 -11.48 -19.14 1.15
N LYS A 130 -11.60 -18.90 2.45
CA LYS A 130 -12.80 -18.38 3.12
C LYS A 130 -12.47 -17.08 3.85
N LYS A 131 -13.50 -16.34 4.27
CA LYS A 131 -13.38 -15.19 5.15
C LYS A 131 -12.54 -15.57 6.39
N GLY A 132 -11.54 -14.75 6.70
CA GLY A 132 -10.60 -14.96 7.80
C GLY A 132 -9.42 -15.90 7.51
N ASP A 133 -9.40 -16.61 6.37
CA ASP A 133 -8.23 -17.38 5.96
C ASP A 133 -7.07 -16.46 5.57
N ARG A 134 -5.82 -16.91 5.75
CA ARG A 134 -4.62 -16.16 5.38
C ARG A 134 -4.11 -16.62 4.03
N VAL A 135 -3.75 -15.61 3.20
CA VAL A 135 -3.15 -15.80 1.89
C VAL A 135 -1.79 -15.10 1.86
N ILE A 136 -0.73 -15.85 1.59
CA ILE A 136 0.61 -15.27 1.35
C ILE A 136 0.67 -14.77 -0.10
N ILE A 137 1.16 -13.56 -0.30
CA ILE A 137 1.46 -12.98 -1.61
C ILE A 137 2.97 -12.73 -1.67
N TYR A 138 3.68 -13.49 -2.50
CA TYR A 138 5.12 -13.37 -2.73
C TYR A 138 5.34 -13.08 -4.21
N MET A 139 5.20 -11.80 -4.58
CA MET A 139 5.21 -11.34 -5.97
C MET A 139 6.06 -10.07 -6.12
N PRO A 140 6.58 -9.79 -7.33
CA PRO A 140 7.21 -8.51 -7.62
C PRO A 140 6.16 -7.39 -7.71
N MET A 141 6.61 -6.16 -8.00
CA MET A 141 5.78 -4.95 -8.11
C MET A 141 5.00 -4.93 -9.43
N ILE A 142 4.08 -5.88 -9.60
CA ILE A 142 3.24 -6.05 -10.80
C ILE A 142 1.75 -5.89 -10.46
N PRO A 143 0.90 -5.56 -11.45
CA PRO A 143 -0.54 -5.37 -11.24
C PRO A 143 -1.23 -6.56 -10.59
N GLU A 144 -0.82 -7.78 -10.93
CA GLU A 144 -1.38 -9.02 -10.40
C GLU A 144 -1.20 -9.15 -8.87
N ALA A 145 -0.14 -8.55 -8.32
CA ALA A 145 0.05 -8.49 -6.87
C ALA A 145 -1.01 -7.59 -6.20
N VAL A 146 -1.34 -6.45 -6.82
CA VAL A 146 -2.41 -5.55 -6.35
C VAL A 146 -3.77 -6.22 -6.48
N VAL A 147 -4.01 -6.93 -7.60
CA VAL A 147 -5.23 -7.72 -7.81
C VAL A 147 -5.39 -8.76 -6.70
N ALA A 148 -4.34 -9.52 -6.37
CA ALA A 148 -4.40 -10.52 -5.30
C ALA A 148 -4.68 -9.90 -3.92
N MET A 149 -4.09 -8.73 -3.60
CA MET A 149 -4.35 -8.00 -2.35
C MET A 149 -5.82 -7.57 -2.24
N LEU A 150 -6.35 -6.94 -3.28
CA LEU A 150 -7.73 -6.45 -3.31
C LEU A 150 -8.76 -7.59 -3.39
N ALA A 151 -8.43 -8.70 -4.05
CA ALA A 151 -9.25 -9.90 -4.10
C ALA A 151 -9.38 -10.55 -2.71
N CYS A 152 -8.29 -10.63 -1.95
CA CYS A 152 -8.36 -11.06 -0.55
C CYS A 152 -9.28 -10.15 0.26
N ALA A 153 -9.11 -8.82 0.16
CA ALA A 153 -9.97 -7.85 0.84
C ALA A 153 -11.45 -7.99 0.42
N ARG A 154 -11.72 -8.28 -0.87
CA ARG A 154 -13.06 -8.47 -1.41
C ARG A 154 -13.82 -9.60 -0.75
N ILE A 155 -13.15 -10.75 -0.56
CA ILE A 155 -13.74 -11.96 0.03
C ILE A 155 -13.55 -12.08 1.55
N GLY A 156 -12.96 -11.06 2.20
CA GLY A 156 -12.68 -11.05 3.63
C GLY A 156 -11.55 -11.97 4.06
N ALA A 157 -10.68 -12.39 3.15
CA ALA A 157 -9.44 -13.10 3.47
C ALA A 157 -8.36 -12.11 3.93
N ILE A 158 -7.44 -12.58 4.77
CA ILE A 158 -6.36 -11.79 5.35
C ILE A 158 -5.10 -12.04 4.53
N HIS A 159 -4.65 -11.06 3.75
CA HIS A 159 -3.41 -11.23 3.01
C HIS A 159 -2.17 -10.90 3.83
N SER A 160 -1.05 -11.49 3.45
CA SER A 160 0.27 -11.13 3.93
C SER A 160 1.23 -11.06 2.75
N VAL A 161 1.61 -9.84 2.35
CA VAL A 161 2.60 -9.64 1.30
C VAL A 161 3.99 -9.79 1.87
N VAL A 162 4.79 -10.61 1.20
CA VAL A 162 6.20 -10.85 1.55
C VAL A 162 7.06 -10.18 0.49
N PHE A 163 8.01 -9.37 0.93
CA PHE A 163 8.93 -8.66 0.05
C PHE A 163 9.69 -9.65 -0.86
N GLY A 164 9.67 -9.42 -2.17
CA GLY A 164 10.22 -10.31 -3.19
C GLY A 164 11.75 -10.53 -3.12
N GLY A 165 12.46 -9.71 -2.34
CA GLY A 165 13.88 -9.88 -2.06
C GLY A 165 14.21 -10.79 -0.88
N PHE A 166 13.20 -11.38 -0.20
CA PHE A 166 13.43 -12.25 0.94
C PHE A 166 13.78 -13.69 0.52
N ALA A 167 14.68 -14.30 1.29
CA ALA A 167 15.09 -15.70 1.11
C ALA A 167 14.00 -16.68 1.55
N SER A 168 14.13 -17.95 1.15
CA SER A 168 13.16 -19.02 1.39
C SER A 168 12.83 -19.23 2.87
N ASN A 169 13.81 -19.13 3.76
CA ASN A 169 13.58 -19.28 5.21
C ASN A 169 12.70 -18.18 5.79
N GLU A 170 12.79 -16.95 5.26
CA GLU A 170 11.93 -15.84 5.65
C GLU A 170 10.48 -16.04 5.19
N LEU A 171 10.30 -16.58 3.98
CA LEU A 171 8.99 -16.96 3.47
C LEU A 171 8.39 -18.14 4.25
N ALA A 172 9.18 -19.18 4.53
CA ALA A 172 8.77 -20.34 5.34
C ALA A 172 8.28 -19.92 6.73
N SER A 173 9.03 -19.05 7.40
CA SER A 173 8.65 -18.54 8.73
C SER A 173 7.28 -17.83 8.71
N ARG A 174 6.97 -17.08 7.64
CA ARG A 174 5.67 -16.39 7.49
C ARG A 174 4.54 -17.34 7.16
N ILE A 175 4.81 -18.38 6.37
CA ILE A 175 3.84 -19.47 6.11
C ILE A 175 3.47 -20.15 7.44
N ASP A 176 4.46 -20.45 8.28
CA ASP A 176 4.26 -21.12 9.55
C ASP A 176 3.51 -20.26 10.56
N ASP A 177 3.93 -19.00 10.72
CA ASP A 177 3.32 -18.10 11.71
C ASP A 177 1.89 -17.71 11.32
N SER A 178 1.64 -17.36 10.06
CA SER A 178 0.30 -16.99 9.59
C SER A 178 -0.62 -18.19 9.42
N LYS A 179 -0.09 -19.41 9.33
CA LYS A 179 -0.82 -20.63 8.93
C LYS A 179 -1.58 -20.41 7.63
N ALA A 180 -0.85 -19.94 6.61
CA ALA A 180 -1.42 -19.56 5.34
C ALA A 180 -2.13 -20.72 4.66
N LYS A 181 -3.35 -20.45 4.17
CA LYS A 181 -4.14 -21.43 3.42
C LYS A 181 -3.62 -21.62 2.01
N LEU A 182 -3.25 -20.51 1.37
CA LEU A 182 -2.87 -20.43 -0.04
C LEU A 182 -1.71 -19.45 -0.22
N LEU A 183 -0.90 -19.68 -1.24
CA LEU A 183 0.18 -18.80 -1.66
C LEU A 183 -0.02 -18.36 -3.11
N VAL A 184 0.11 -17.06 -3.36
CA VAL A 184 0.13 -16.45 -4.70
C VAL A 184 1.54 -15.96 -4.97
N THR A 185 2.10 -16.31 -6.15
CA THR A 185 3.45 -15.92 -6.54
C THR A 185 3.57 -15.66 -8.04
N ALA A 186 4.75 -15.25 -8.48
CA ALA A 186 5.12 -15.17 -9.90
C ALA A 186 6.29 -16.12 -10.20
N SER A 187 6.54 -16.39 -11.48
CA SER A 187 7.69 -17.19 -11.91
C SER A 187 9.01 -16.49 -11.59
N CYS A 188 9.08 -15.17 -11.80
CA CYS A 188 10.26 -14.37 -11.50
C CYS A 188 9.91 -12.91 -11.18
N GLY A 189 10.87 -12.17 -10.68
CA GLY A 189 10.92 -10.72 -10.61
C GLY A 189 12.20 -10.18 -11.25
N PHE A 190 12.20 -8.90 -11.63
CA PHE A 190 13.35 -8.25 -12.21
C PHE A 190 14.02 -7.31 -11.22
N GLU A 191 15.35 -7.31 -11.24
CA GLU A 191 16.19 -6.35 -10.53
C GLU A 191 17.29 -5.86 -11.47
N PRO A 192 17.92 -4.72 -11.21
CA PRO A 192 18.93 -4.18 -12.10
C PRO A 192 19.99 -5.22 -12.49
N GLY A 193 20.01 -5.57 -13.79
CA GLY A 193 20.99 -6.49 -14.36
C GLY A 193 20.77 -7.97 -14.03
N ARG A 194 19.65 -8.38 -13.38
CA ARG A 194 19.38 -9.80 -13.10
C ARG A 194 17.90 -10.15 -13.00
N THR A 195 17.58 -11.38 -13.36
CA THR A 195 16.30 -12.01 -13.06
C THR A 195 16.40 -12.77 -11.74
N VAL A 196 15.41 -12.57 -10.86
CA VAL A 196 15.27 -13.32 -9.60
C VAL A 196 14.19 -14.38 -9.80
N GLU A 197 14.59 -15.64 -9.87
CA GLU A 197 13.65 -16.76 -10.01
C GLU A 197 12.92 -17.00 -8.69
N TYR A 198 11.58 -16.83 -8.68
CA TYR A 198 10.80 -16.99 -7.45
C TYR A 198 10.39 -18.44 -7.22
N LYS A 199 10.12 -19.22 -8.27
CA LYS A 199 9.68 -20.62 -8.12
C LYS A 199 10.62 -21.46 -7.26
N PRO A 200 11.96 -21.48 -7.49
CA PRO A 200 12.88 -22.21 -6.62
C PRO A 200 12.88 -21.74 -5.15
N LEU A 201 12.74 -20.43 -4.92
CA LEU A 201 12.67 -19.88 -3.57
C LEU A 201 11.39 -20.32 -2.85
N VAL A 202 10.27 -20.31 -3.56
CA VAL A 202 8.96 -20.75 -3.03
C VAL A 202 8.95 -22.25 -2.76
N ASP A 203 9.50 -23.07 -3.66
CA ASP A 203 9.59 -24.52 -3.47
C ASP A 203 10.40 -24.86 -2.21
N GLU A 204 11.53 -24.22 -2.05
CA GLU A 204 12.37 -24.42 -0.86
C GLU A 204 11.67 -23.92 0.42
N ALA A 205 10.94 -22.79 0.35
CA ALA A 205 10.17 -22.30 1.48
C ALA A 205 9.04 -23.26 1.90
N ILE A 206 8.28 -23.81 0.93
CA ILE A 206 7.21 -24.79 1.19
C ILE A 206 7.78 -26.08 1.79
N LYS A 207 8.95 -26.50 1.35
CA LYS A 207 9.66 -27.67 1.87
C LYS A 207 10.09 -27.44 3.33
N GLN A 208 10.65 -26.26 3.66
CA GLN A 208 11.10 -25.90 4.99
C GLN A 208 9.95 -25.67 5.97
N ALA A 209 8.82 -25.13 5.50
CA ALA A 209 7.67 -24.83 6.34
C ALA A 209 7.07 -26.07 6.99
N GLN A 210 6.77 -25.97 8.29
CA GLN A 210 6.04 -27.01 9.04
C GLN A 210 4.56 -27.03 8.65
N HIS A 211 3.96 -25.83 8.51
CA HIS A 211 2.59 -25.68 8.04
C HIS A 211 2.51 -25.93 6.52
N LYS A 212 1.52 -26.73 6.10
CA LYS A 212 1.33 -27.06 4.70
C LYS A 212 0.23 -26.19 4.09
N ILE A 213 0.59 -25.40 3.10
CA ILE A 213 -0.37 -24.67 2.27
C ILE A 213 -1.17 -25.65 1.42
N SER A 214 -2.42 -25.34 1.12
CA SER A 214 -3.29 -26.23 0.32
C SER A 214 -3.10 -26.05 -1.19
N LYS A 215 -2.69 -24.88 -1.64
CA LYS A 215 -2.58 -24.54 -3.07
C LYS A 215 -1.60 -23.38 -3.27
N MET A 216 -0.92 -23.38 -4.42
CA MET A 216 -0.14 -22.26 -4.93
C MET A 216 -0.71 -21.84 -6.29
N ILE A 217 -0.94 -20.54 -6.46
CA ILE A 217 -1.31 -19.89 -7.73
C ILE A 217 -0.09 -19.13 -8.22
N LEU A 218 0.37 -19.40 -9.43
CA LEU A 218 1.59 -18.83 -9.99
C LEU A 218 1.29 -18.05 -11.27
N PHE A 219 1.65 -16.76 -11.29
CA PHE A 219 1.64 -15.94 -12.48
C PHE A 219 2.91 -16.16 -13.30
N GLN A 220 2.74 -16.59 -14.55
CA GLN A 220 3.86 -16.82 -15.48
C GLN A 220 4.31 -15.50 -16.09
N ARG A 221 5.55 -15.12 -15.87
CA ARG A 221 6.17 -13.97 -16.54
C ARG A 221 6.63 -14.40 -17.93
N LYS A 222 6.25 -13.63 -18.95
CA LYS A 222 6.59 -13.89 -20.35
C LYS A 222 8.10 -14.07 -20.55
N GLY A 223 8.49 -15.20 -21.17
CA GLY A 223 9.89 -15.55 -21.40
C GLY A 223 10.62 -16.15 -20.18
N HIS A 224 9.89 -16.31 -19.06
CA HIS A 224 10.40 -16.89 -17.81
C HIS A 224 9.38 -17.89 -17.23
N GLU A 225 8.75 -18.67 -18.11
CA GLU A 225 7.76 -19.65 -17.72
C GLU A 225 8.43 -20.84 -17.01
N VAL A 226 7.77 -21.34 -15.98
CA VAL A 226 8.24 -22.46 -15.16
C VAL A 226 7.24 -23.60 -15.16
N LYS A 227 7.75 -24.83 -14.98
CA LYS A 227 6.90 -26.00 -14.85
C LYS A 227 6.20 -26.01 -13.49
N LEU A 228 4.91 -26.32 -13.50
CA LEU A 228 4.07 -26.47 -12.32
C LEU A 228 3.83 -27.93 -11.96
N ASN A 229 3.70 -28.21 -10.67
CA ASN A 229 3.47 -29.55 -10.13
C ASN A 229 2.02 -29.68 -9.66
N ALA A 230 1.13 -30.08 -10.57
CA ALA A 230 -0.27 -30.33 -10.24
C ALA A 230 -0.39 -31.54 -9.26
N PRO A 231 -1.43 -31.60 -8.42
CA PRO A 231 -2.54 -30.63 -8.33
C PRO A 231 -2.31 -29.47 -7.36
N MET A 232 -1.18 -29.41 -6.68
CA MET A 232 -0.91 -28.41 -5.66
C MET A 232 -0.63 -27.01 -6.28
N GLU A 233 -0.05 -26.97 -7.45
CA GLU A 233 0.31 -25.79 -8.19
C GLU A 233 -0.59 -25.60 -9.40
N ILE A 234 -1.07 -24.37 -9.61
CA ILE A 234 -1.91 -23.99 -10.75
C ILE A 234 -1.42 -22.67 -11.32
N SER A 235 -1.45 -22.50 -12.65
CA SER A 235 -1.15 -21.21 -13.24
C SER A 235 -2.26 -20.20 -13.01
N TRP A 236 -1.89 -18.90 -13.01
CA TRP A 236 -2.84 -17.80 -12.90
C TRP A 236 -3.92 -17.89 -13.98
N ASP A 237 -3.52 -18.11 -15.23
CA ASP A 237 -4.43 -18.18 -16.37
C ASP A 237 -5.40 -19.35 -16.26
N GLU A 238 -4.88 -20.56 -16.00
CA GLU A 238 -5.72 -21.75 -15.78
C GLU A 238 -6.72 -21.56 -14.62
N ALA A 239 -6.30 -20.89 -13.55
CA ALA A 239 -7.18 -20.59 -12.43
C ALA A 239 -8.31 -19.63 -12.80
N HIS A 240 -8.09 -18.76 -13.80
CA HIS A 240 -9.06 -17.77 -14.28
C HIS A 240 -10.01 -18.30 -15.36
N ASP A 241 -9.69 -19.41 -16.06
CA ASP A 241 -10.47 -19.91 -17.19
C ASP A 241 -11.97 -20.07 -16.92
N ASN A 242 -12.37 -20.43 -15.71
CA ASN A 242 -13.76 -20.61 -15.30
C ASN A 242 -14.17 -19.66 -14.16
N ALA A 243 -13.39 -18.62 -13.89
CA ALA A 243 -13.70 -17.68 -12.84
C ALA A 243 -14.90 -16.81 -13.22
N LYS A 244 -15.70 -16.45 -12.22
CA LYS A 244 -16.88 -15.60 -12.34
C LYS A 244 -16.70 -14.37 -11.46
N ASP A 245 -17.52 -13.39 -11.68
CA ASP A 245 -17.56 -12.22 -10.80
C ASP A 245 -17.91 -12.63 -9.36
N THR A 246 -17.29 -11.95 -8.42
CA THR A 246 -17.47 -12.22 -6.99
C THR A 246 -17.84 -10.91 -6.28
N ASP A 247 -18.94 -10.96 -5.54
CA ASP A 247 -19.38 -9.83 -4.71
C ASP A 247 -18.47 -9.63 -3.49
N CYS A 248 -18.50 -8.40 -2.97
CA CYS A 248 -17.86 -8.05 -1.72
C CYS A 248 -18.55 -8.71 -0.53
N VAL A 249 -17.77 -9.29 0.40
CA VAL A 249 -18.31 -9.76 1.69
C VAL A 249 -18.39 -8.63 2.70
N GLU A 250 -19.43 -8.65 3.51
CA GLU A 250 -19.56 -7.75 4.65
C GLU A 250 -18.51 -8.07 5.72
N MET A 251 -17.81 -7.02 6.18
CA MET A 251 -16.75 -7.11 7.17
C MET A 251 -17.02 -6.11 8.28
N ASN A 252 -16.98 -6.58 9.54
CA ASN A 252 -17.00 -5.64 10.66
C ASN A 252 -15.75 -4.76 10.65
N SER A 253 -15.90 -3.49 10.98
CA SER A 253 -14.82 -2.49 11.02
C SER A 253 -13.54 -2.93 11.71
N ASN A 254 -13.62 -3.84 12.67
CA ASN A 254 -12.48 -4.33 13.45
C ASN A 254 -11.98 -5.72 13.01
N GLU A 255 -12.53 -6.29 11.95
CA GLU A 255 -11.95 -7.47 11.31
C GLU A 255 -10.66 -7.10 10.58
N PHE A 256 -9.86 -8.10 10.25
CA PHE A 256 -8.49 -7.89 9.79
C PHE A 256 -8.40 -7.89 8.26
N ALA A 257 -7.66 -6.92 7.71
CA ALA A 257 -7.37 -6.82 6.28
C ALA A 257 -6.09 -7.58 5.92
N TYR A 258 -5.01 -7.38 6.70
CA TYR A 258 -3.70 -7.93 6.36
C TYR A 258 -2.79 -8.10 7.58
N ILE A 259 -1.74 -8.89 7.36
CA ILE A 259 -0.62 -9.08 8.29
C ILE A 259 0.65 -8.57 7.63
N LEU A 260 1.38 -7.68 8.29
CA LEU A 260 2.71 -7.25 7.88
C LEU A 260 3.74 -7.65 8.91
N TYR A 261 4.80 -8.32 8.45
CA TYR A 261 5.89 -8.75 9.30
C TYR A 261 6.97 -7.68 9.38
N THR A 262 7.38 -7.37 10.60
CA THR A 262 8.51 -6.49 10.88
C THR A 262 9.66 -7.27 11.51
N SER A 263 10.90 -6.80 11.29
CA SER A 263 12.06 -7.34 12.01
C SER A 263 11.88 -7.11 13.51
N GLY A 264 11.64 -8.19 14.24
CA GLY A 264 11.53 -8.12 15.70
C GLY A 264 12.88 -7.84 16.34
N THR A 265 12.90 -7.13 17.47
CA THR A 265 14.11 -6.92 18.31
C THR A 265 14.72 -8.22 18.85
N THR A 266 13.97 -9.33 18.78
CA THR A 266 14.37 -10.67 19.24
C THR A 266 14.81 -11.59 18.10
N GLY A 267 14.98 -11.09 16.86
CA GLY A 267 15.34 -11.91 15.70
C GLY A 267 14.16 -12.67 15.05
N THR A 268 13.05 -12.86 15.74
CA THR A 268 11.86 -13.50 15.17
C THR A 268 10.94 -12.43 14.56
N PRO A 269 10.51 -12.56 13.31
CA PRO A 269 9.56 -11.63 12.70
C PRO A 269 8.25 -11.54 13.51
N LYS A 270 7.73 -10.32 13.66
CA LYS A 270 6.45 -10.08 14.35
C LYS A 270 5.39 -9.69 13.33
N GLY A 271 4.32 -10.46 13.25
CA GLY A 271 3.16 -10.16 12.43
C GLY A 271 2.32 -9.05 13.06
N ILE A 272 2.24 -7.92 12.38
CA ILE A 272 1.37 -6.81 12.77
C ILE A 272 0.08 -6.94 11.98
N VAL A 273 -1.04 -7.04 12.69
CA VAL A 273 -2.37 -7.18 12.09
C VAL A 273 -3.02 -5.81 11.98
N ARG A 274 -3.63 -5.54 10.83
CA ARG A 274 -4.34 -4.29 10.55
C ARG A 274 -5.84 -4.55 10.43
N ASP A 275 -6.63 -3.83 11.22
CA ASP A 275 -8.09 -3.74 11.06
C ASP A 275 -8.49 -2.84 9.89
N ILE A 276 -9.77 -2.86 9.51
CA ILE A 276 -10.23 -2.19 8.29
C ILE A 276 -10.79 -0.79 8.51
N GLY A 277 -11.71 -0.59 9.43
CA GLY A 277 -12.47 0.66 9.51
C GLY A 277 -11.63 1.88 9.86
N GLY A 278 -10.89 1.84 10.97
CA GLY A 278 -10.00 2.93 11.37
C GLY A 278 -8.93 3.21 10.31
N HIS A 279 -8.39 2.16 9.70
CA HIS A 279 -7.34 2.27 8.68
C HIS A 279 -7.81 3.01 7.42
N ILE A 280 -8.96 2.62 6.85
CA ILE A 280 -9.49 3.26 5.63
C ILE A 280 -9.81 4.73 5.85
N VAL A 281 -10.41 5.07 7.00
CA VAL A 281 -10.74 6.47 7.35
C VAL A 281 -9.45 7.30 7.45
N ALA A 282 -8.44 6.80 8.15
CA ALA A 282 -7.17 7.49 8.30
C ALA A 282 -6.44 7.68 6.96
N LEU A 283 -6.38 6.65 6.11
CA LEU A 283 -5.72 6.73 4.81
C LEU A 283 -6.41 7.72 3.87
N LYS A 284 -7.73 7.68 3.77
CA LYS A 284 -8.48 8.64 2.94
C LYS A 284 -8.25 10.07 3.41
N TRP A 285 -8.24 10.28 4.73
CA TRP A 285 -7.96 11.59 5.33
C TRP A 285 -6.55 12.09 4.98
N THR A 286 -5.53 11.23 5.03
CA THR A 286 -4.15 11.63 4.78
C THR A 286 -3.92 12.04 3.33
N MET A 287 -4.55 11.39 2.36
CA MET A 287 -4.39 11.74 0.93
C MET A 287 -4.77 13.19 0.67
N LYS A 288 -5.90 13.66 1.22
CA LYS A 288 -6.34 15.04 1.07
C LYS A 288 -5.55 16.01 1.93
N ASN A 289 -5.44 15.73 3.23
CA ASN A 289 -5.04 16.73 4.21
C ASN A 289 -3.52 16.80 4.44
N ILE A 290 -2.79 15.72 4.15
CA ILE A 290 -1.31 15.68 4.26
C ILE A 290 -0.65 15.80 2.90
N TYR A 291 -1.13 15.04 1.91
CA TYR A 291 -0.48 14.96 0.60
C TYR A 291 -1.08 15.91 -0.43
N ASN A 292 -2.16 16.61 -0.11
CA ASN A 292 -2.83 17.57 -0.98
C ASN A 292 -3.29 16.95 -2.32
N ILE A 293 -3.78 15.71 -2.28
CA ILE A 293 -4.18 14.93 -3.45
C ILE A 293 -5.71 14.98 -3.62
N ASP A 294 -6.13 15.26 -4.84
CA ASP A 294 -7.51 15.17 -5.31
C ASP A 294 -7.71 13.96 -6.24
N GLU A 295 -8.95 13.70 -6.63
CA GLU A 295 -9.32 12.52 -7.41
C GLU A 295 -8.67 12.50 -8.79
N ASP A 296 -8.49 13.67 -9.42
CA ASP A 296 -7.90 13.78 -10.77
C ASP A 296 -6.37 13.82 -10.77
N ASP A 297 -5.76 13.77 -9.61
CA ASP A 297 -4.31 13.82 -9.48
C ASP A 297 -3.67 12.46 -9.71
N ILE A 298 -2.41 12.48 -10.15
CA ILE A 298 -1.55 11.31 -10.22
C ILE A 298 -0.61 11.33 -9.01
N TRP A 299 -0.73 10.27 -8.24
CA TRP A 299 0.05 10.03 -7.02
C TRP A 299 1.10 8.97 -7.24
N TRP A 300 2.27 9.14 -6.65
CA TRP A 300 3.28 8.10 -6.65
C TRP A 300 3.92 7.90 -5.27
N SER A 301 3.75 6.72 -4.70
CA SER A 301 4.56 6.24 -3.59
C SER A 301 5.62 5.29 -4.12
N ALA A 302 6.86 5.79 -4.28
CA ALA A 302 7.99 4.99 -4.72
C ALA A 302 8.57 4.17 -3.56
N SER A 303 7.88 3.08 -3.26
CA SER A 303 8.17 2.10 -2.22
C SER A 303 7.82 0.71 -2.75
N ASP A 304 7.83 -0.31 -1.91
CA ASP A 304 7.45 -1.68 -2.25
C ASP A 304 6.23 -2.11 -1.44
N ILE A 305 5.31 -2.86 -2.08
CA ILE A 305 4.09 -3.37 -1.44
C ILE A 305 4.36 -4.33 -0.28
N GLY A 306 5.56 -4.90 -0.18
CA GLY A 306 5.99 -5.70 0.98
C GLY A 306 6.19 -4.89 2.27
N TRP A 307 6.14 -3.55 2.20
CA TRP A 307 6.30 -2.65 3.34
C TRP A 307 5.00 -1.90 3.65
N ILE A 308 4.87 -1.42 4.90
CA ILE A 308 3.67 -0.68 5.36
C ILE A 308 3.36 0.54 4.48
N VAL A 309 4.39 1.24 4.03
CA VAL A 309 4.23 2.39 3.12
C VAL A 309 3.65 1.95 1.79
N GLY A 310 4.13 0.83 1.23
CA GLY A 310 3.62 0.29 -0.02
C GLY A 310 2.17 -0.15 0.08
N HIS A 311 1.80 -0.95 1.10
CA HIS A 311 0.40 -1.32 1.33
C HIS A 311 -0.49 -0.09 1.39
N SER A 312 -0.14 0.85 2.28
CA SER A 312 -0.99 2.01 2.56
C SER A 312 -1.05 2.99 1.40
N TYR A 313 0.08 3.30 0.75
CA TYR A 313 0.20 4.44 -0.15
C TYR A 313 0.52 4.11 -1.61
N ILE A 314 0.73 2.84 -1.96
CA ILE A 314 0.70 2.40 -3.37
C ILE A 314 -0.70 1.87 -3.70
N VAL A 315 -1.30 1.06 -2.80
CA VAL A 315 -2.55 0.35 -3.07
C VAL A 315 -3.75 1.05 -2.44
N TYR A 316 -3.86 1.05 -1.12
CA TYR A 316 -5.11 1.40 -0.46
C TYR A 316 -5.45 2.89 -0.51
N ALA A 317 -4.59 3.77 -0.02
CA ALA A 317 -4.90 5.20 0.11
C ALA A 317 -5.26 5.90 -1.21
N PRO A 318 -4.50 5.71 -2.31
CA PRO A 318 -4.86 6.33 -3.59
C PRO A 318 -6.18 5.78 -4.15
N LEU A 319 -6.42 4.47 -4.05
CA LEU A 319 -7.67 3.86 -4.52
C LEU A 319 -8.87 4.29 -3.66
N PHE A 320 -8.73 4.43 -2.32
CA PHE A 320 -9.77 5.03 -1.48
C PHE A 320 -10.06 6.48 -1.85
N LYS A 321 -9.04 7.22 -2.25
CA LYS A 321 -9.21 8.60 -2.71
C LYS A 321 -9.86 8.67 -4.09
N GLY A 322 -9.72 7.64 -4.91
CA GLY A 322 -10.20 7.60 -6.30
C GLY A 322 -9.25 8.30 -7.27
N CYS A 323 -7.98 8.45 -6.94
CA CYS A 323 -6.95 9.00 -7.82
C CYS A 323 -6.14 7.91 -8.54
N THR A 324 -5.29 8.30 -9.48
CA THR A 324 -4.39 7.39 -10.18
C THR A 324 -3.13 7.17 -9.34
N THR A 325 -2.70 5.92 -9.17
CA THR A 325 -1.45 5.55 -8.50
C THR A 325 -0.44 4.98 -9.49
N VAL A 326 0.86 5.28 -9.27
CA VAL A 326 1.95 4.68 -10.04
C VAL A 326 2.49 3.46 -9.29
N LEU A 327 2.56 2.34 -9.99
CA LEU A 327 3.17 1.08 -9.55
C LEU A 327 4.43 0.85 -10.37
N PHE A 328 5.61 0.96 -9.77
CA PHE A 328 6.89 0.85 -10.45
C PHE A 328 7.66 -0.39 -10.02
N GLU A 329 7.93 -1.29 -10.97
CA GLU A 329 8.69 -2.52 -10.73
C GLU A 329 10.19 -2.26 -10.64
N GLY A 330 10.70 -1.21 -11.30
CA GLY A 330 12.10 -0.87 -11.30
C GLY A 330 12.64 -0.29 -9.99
N LYS A 331 13.87 0.19 -10.03
CA LYS A 331 14.58 0.74 -8.88
C LYS A 331 14.95 2.21 -9.12
N PRO A 332 15.28 2.98 -8.09
CA PRO A 332 15.65 4.40 -8.23
C PRO A 332 16.93 4.63 -9.06
N VAL A 333 17.74 3.58 -9.23
CA VAL A 333 18.98 3.57 -10.05
C VAL A 333 19.11 2.22 -10.75
N GLY A 334 19.72 2.22 -11.93
CA GLY A 334 19.98 0.98 -12.69
C GLY A 334 18.79 0.46 -13.52
N THR A 335 17.65 1.19 -13.59
CA THR A 335 16.47 0.79 -14.38
C THR A 335 15.83 1.96 -15.16
N PRO A 336 16.41 2.42 -16.25
CA PRO A 336 17.75 2.03 -16.75
C PRO A 336 18.90 2.80 -16.12
N ASP A 337 18.62 3.95 -15.50
CA ASP A 337 19.60 4.86 -14.91
C ASP A 337 19.00 5.68 -13.74
N ALA A 338 19.76 6.61 -13.20
CA ALA A 338 19.31 7.49 -12.10
C ALA A 338 18.23 8.53 -12.53
N GLY A 339 17.84 8.53 -13.79
CA GLY A 339 16.79 9.39 -14.35
C GLY A 339 15.39 8.78 -14.29
N ALA A 340 15.24 7.49 -13.94
CA ALA A 340 13.97 6.78 -13.97
C ALA A 340 12.86 7.51 -13.20
N PHE A 341 13.14 7.96 -11.97
CA PHE A 341 12.15 8.69 -11.17
C PHE A 341 11.72 10.00 -11.83
N TRP A 342 12.67 10.74 -12.38
CA TRP A 342 12.40 12.01 -13.04
C TRP A 342 11.61 11.83 -14.34
N LYS A 343 11.89 10.75 -15.07
CA LYS A 343 11.13 10.37 -16.27
C LYS A 343 9.68 10.10 -15.92
N ILE A 344 9.40 9.22 -14.97
CA ILE A 344 8.05 8.86 -14.54
C ILE A 344 7.28 10.10 -14.05
N ILE A 345 7.90 10.95 -13.22
CA ILE A 345 7.27 12.18 -12.72
C ILE A 345 6.91 13.10 -13.89
N SER A 346 7.78 13.24 -14.86
CA SER A 346 7.58 14.12 -16.03
C SER A 346 6.54 13.57 -16.98
N ASP A 347 6.61 12.29 -17.33
CA ASP A 347 5.77 11.67 -18.34
C ASP A 347 4.31 11.58 -17.89
N TYR A 348 4.08 11.27 -16.61
CA TYR A 348 2.75 11.14 -16.04
C TYR A 348 2.27 12.39 -15.28
N ASN A 349 3.04 13.47 -15.25
CA ASN A 349 2.67 14.67 -14.50
C ASN A 349 2.30 14.37 -13.03
N VAL A 350 3.12 13.56 -12.36
CA VAL A 350 2.91 13.17 -10.95
C VAL A 350 2.84 14.41 -10.07
N LYS A 351 1.74 14.58 -9.34
CA LYS A 351 1.53 15.76 -8.48
C LYS A 351 2.35 15.67 -7.20
N SER A 352 2.46 14.49 -6.61
CA SER A 352 3.19 14.29 -5.36
C SER A 352 3.92 12.94 -5.36
N LEU A 353 5.19 12.97 -4.96
CA LEU A 353 6.05 11.80 -4.79
C LEU A 353 6.30 11.54 -3.30
N PHE A 354 6.02 10.31 -2.87
CA PHE A 354 6.36 9.83 -1.54
C PHE A 354 7.39 8.70 -1.64
N THR A 355 8.59 8.90 -1.11
CA THR A 355 9.66 7.88 -1.15
C THR A 355 10.59 7.96 0.05
N ALA A 356 11.48 6.99 0.18
CA ALA A 356 12.48 6.95 1.25
C ALA A 356 13.68 7.87 0.93
N PRO A 357 14.31 8.52 1.93
CA PRO A 357 15.52 9.31 1.73
C PRO A 357 16.68 8.52 1.11
N THR A 358 16.70 7.20 1.28
CA THR A 358 17.70 6.30 0.69
C THR A 358 17.63 6.27 -0.82
N ALA A 359 16.43 6.39 -1.42
CA ALA A 359 16.27 6.46 -2.87
C ALA A 359 16.96 7.71 -3.44
N PHE A 360 16.72 8.88 -2.84
CA PHE A 360 17.39 10.11 -3.28
C PHE A 360 18.89 10.10 -3.08
N ARG A 361 19.39 9.46 -1.99
CA ARG A 361 20.82 9.29 -1.80
C ARG A 361 21.45 8.42 -2.88
N ALA A 362 20.74 7.36 -3.29
CA ALA A 362 21.19 6.51 -4.39
C ALA A 362 21.22 7.29 -5.72
N ILE A 363 20.12 8.01 -6.05
CA ILE A 363 20.05 8.86 -7.24
C ILE A 363 21.18 9.90 -7.23
N LYS A 364 21.37 10.63 -6.11
CA LYS A 364 22.40 11.66 -6.00
C LYS A 364 23.82 11.09 -6.11
N LYS A 365 24.05 9.85 -5.69
CA LYS A 365 25.34 9.18 -5.82
C LYS A 365 25.68 8.92 -7.30
N GLU A 366 24.69 8.49 -8.09
CA GLU A 366 24.85 8.18 -9.52
C GLU A 366 24.77 9.43 -10.40
N ASP A 367 24.02 10.45 -9.97
CA ASP A 367 23.84 11.72 -10.68
C ASP A 367 24.11 12.93 -9.74
N PRO A 368 25.37 13.14 -9.31
CA PRO A 368 25.72 14.19 -8.35
C PRO A 368 25.47 15.61 -8.87
N GLU A 369 25.49 15.81 -10.18
CA GLU A 369 25.27 17.10 -10.85
C GLU A 369 23.83 17.33 -11.30
N GLY A 370 22.94 16.33 -11.16
CA GLY A 370 21.53 16.45 -11.57
C GLY A 370 21.33 16.51 -13.09
N LYS A 371 22.16 15.84 -13.87
CA LYS A 371 22.07 15.81 -15.34
C LYS A 371 20.77 15.15 -15.82
N PHE A 372 20.39 14.02 -15.22
CA PHE A 372 19.13 13.34 -15.52
C PHE A 372 17.93 14.16 -15.08
N PHE A 373 17.99 14.77 -13.90
CA PHE A 373 16.98 15.72 -13.45
C PHE A 373 16.74 16.81 -14.51
N SER A 374 17.81 17.47 -14.94
CA SER A 374 17.75 18.53 -15.98
C SER A 374 17.25 18.03 -17.33
N LYS A 375 17.57 16.78 -17.72
CA LYS A 375 17.10 16.15 -18.97
C LYS A 375 15.59 15.98 -19.02
N TYR A 376 14.97 15.52 -17.93
CA TYR A 376 13.53 15.23 -17.85
C TYR A 376 12.70 16.42 -17.39
N ASN A 377 13.32 17.47 -16.88
CA ASN A 377 12.66 18.70 -16.43
C ASN A 377 12.16 19.59 -17.60
N LYS A 378 11.56 18.99 -18.63
CA LYS A 378 11.04 19.71 -19.81
C LYS A 378 9.79 20.54 -19.52
N ARG A 379 9.15 20.35 -18.38
CA ARG A 379 8.01 21.14 -17.94
C ARG A 379 8.36 21.79 -16.59
N ARG A 380 8.30 23.11 -16.52
CA ARG A 380 8.54 23.95 -15.30
C ARG A 380 7.84 23.49 -14.01
N LEU A 381 7.01 22.44 -14.08
CA LEU A 381 6.34 21.82 -12.93
C LEU A 381 7.31 21.01 -12.05
N VAL A 382 8.29 20.34 -12.63
CA VAL A 382 9.30 19.58 -11.89
C VAL A 382 10.25 20.53 -11.15
N GLU A 383 10.66 21.64 -11.77
CA GLU A 383 11.44 22.69 -11.08
C GLU A 383 10.72 23.25 -9.84
N LYS A 384 9.40 23.38 -9.92
CA LYS A 384 8.60 23.90 -8.80
C LYS A 384 8.50 22.97 -7.60
N HIS A 385 8.67 21.66 -7.81
CA HIS A 385 8.44 20.67 -6.76
C HIS A 385 9.73 20.02 -6.26
N ILE A 386 10.76 19.93 -7.08
CA ILE A 386 11.97 19.16 -6.78
C ILE A 386 13.17 20.03 -6.37
N SER A 387 13.30 21.26 -6.87
CA SER A 387 14.29 22.21 -6.33
C SER A 387 14.06 22.49 -4.84
N ASP A 388 12.84 22.26 -4.37
CA ASP A 388 12.41 22.43 -3.00
C ASP A 388 12.33 21.10 -2.21
N ILE A 389 12.61 19.95 -2.82
CA ILE A 389 12.76 18.63 -2.12
C ILE A 389 14.00 18.60 -1.18
N GLY A 390 14.82 19.63 -1.18
CA GLY A 390 15.71 19.88 -0.04
C GLY A 390 14.97 20.18 1.26
N THR A 391 13.66 20.26 1.27
CA THR A 391 12.79 20.66 2.37
C THR A 391 11.67 19.67 2.73
N PRO A 392 10.99 19.86 3.83
CA PRO A 392 10.56 18.90 4.87
C PRO A 392 9.51 17.86 4.49
N TRP A 393 8.92 17.87 3.32
CA TRP A 393 7.81 16.98 2.96
C TRP A 393 8.21 15.50 2.79
N LEU A 394 9.48 15.25 2.43
CA LEU A 394 10.04 13.90 2.32
C LEU A 394 10.29 13.23 3.66
N PHE A 395 10.30 14.00 4.75
CA PHE A 395 10.70 13.53 6.07
C PHE A 395 9.53 13.14 6.99
N CYS A 396 8.30 13.25 6.52
CA CYS A 396 7.12 13.14 7.38
C CYS A 396 6.86 11.75 7.97
N LEU A 397 7.55 10.69 7.56
CA LEU A 397 7.21 9.33 8.00
C LEU A 397 8.37 8.49 8.56
N HIS A 398 9.56 9.09 8.77
CA HIS A 398 10.64 8.36 9.44
C HIS A 398 10.95 8.98 10.82
N PRO A 399 10.91 8.21 11.93
CA PRO A 399 11.16 8.73 13.28
C PRO A 399 12.51 9.41 13.49
N THR A 400 13.50 9.12 12.63
CA THR A 400 14.85 9.71 12.68
C THR A 400 15.00 10.97 11.81
N GLY A 401 14.01 11.28 10.95
CA GLY A 401 14.04 12.40 10.00
C GLY A 401 13.45 13.73 10.53
N THR A 402 12.92 13.74 11.74
CA THR A 402 12.18 14.89 12.31
C THR A 402 13.05 16.01 12.88
N ARG A 403 14.35 16.03 12.66
CA ARG A 403 15.25 17.04 13.25
C ARG A 403 15.01 18.49 12.79
N GLY A 404 14.28 18.70 11.69
CA GLY A 404 13.94 20.02 11.16
C GLY A 404 12.51 20.52 11.46
N LEU A 405 11.63 19.66 11.99
CA LEU A 405 10.25 20.05 12.30
C LEU A 405 10.15 20.75 13.67
N THR A 406 9.26 21.72 13.79
CA THR A 406 8.94 22.29 15.11
C THR A 406 8.40 21.18 16.02
N LYS A 407 8.54 21.35 17.34
CA LYS A 407 8.03 20.38 18.32
C LYS A 407 6.54 20.07 18.08
N LYS A 408 5.72 21.09 17.78
CA LYS A 408 4.28 20.96 17.50
C LYS A 408 3.98 20.13 16.24
N ALA A 409 4.74 20.35 15.16
CA ALA A 409 4.58 19.57 13.94
C ALA A 409 5.00 18.10 14.15
N ARG A 410 6.06 17.85 14.93
CA ARG A 410 6.45 16.49 15.36
C ARG A 410 5.37 15.82 16.19
N ASP A 411 4.76 16.54 17.10
CA ASP A 411 3.72 16.02 17.99
C ASP A 411 2.45 15.68 17.20
N PHE A 412 2.07 16.50 16.19
CA PHE A 412 0.97 16.20 15.27
C PHE A 412 1.24 14.98 14.40
N PHE A 413 2.41 14.90 13.76
CA PHE A 413 2.80 13.73 12.97
C PHE A 413 2.95 12.48 13.84
N ASN A 414 3.45 12.61 15.05
CA ASN A 414 3.48 11.53 16.00
C ASN A 414 2.06 11.11 16.43
N HIS A 415 1.11 12.04 16.46
CA HIS A 415 -0.28 11.74 16.79
C HIS A 415 -1.01 11.03 15.63
N VAL A 416 -0.86 11.51 14.41
CA VAL A 416 -1.37 10.82 13.19
C VAL A 416 -0.64 9.49 12.99
N THR A 417 0.68 9.45 13.19
CA THR A 417 1.48 8.22 13.18
C THR A 417 1.18 7.33 14.38
N LEU A 418 0.82 7.91 15.54
CA LEU A 418 0.38 7.17 16.73
C LEU A 418 -0.99 6.57 16.52
N LEU A 419 -1.94 7.24 15.84
CA LEU A 419 -3.19 6.65 15.40
C LEU A 419 -2.93 5.50 14.44
N CYS A 420 -2.06 5.67 13.46
CA CYS A 420 -1.60 4.59 12.57
C CYS A 420 -0.78 3.50 13.32
N ARG A 421 -0.06 3.82 14.40
CA ARG A 421 0.71 2.86 15.22
C ARG A 421 -0.14 2.21 16.32
N LEU A 422 -1.11 2.92 16.90
CA LEU A 422 -2.03 2.40 17.91
C LEU A 422 -3.03 1.41 17.33
N GLU A 423 -3.29 1.46 16.02
CA GLU A 423 -4.10 0.49 15.30
C GLU A 423 -3.37 -0.82 14.97
N MET A 424 -2.06 -0.92 15.23
CA MET A 424 -1.29 -2.13 14.99
C MET A 424 -1.37 -3.08 16.17
N ARG A 425 -2.15 -4.14 16.06
CA ARG A 425 -2.18 -5.23 17.03
C ARG A 425 -1.03 -6.19 16.81
N ILE A 426 -0.28 -6.48 17.86
CA ILE A 426 0.72 -7.55 17.82
C ILE A 426 -0.02 -8.88 18.02
N TYR A 427 -0.03 -9.73 17.00
CA TYR A 427 -0.49 -11.10 17.13
C TYR A 427 0.51 -11.84 18.03
N ARG A 428 0.17 -12.06 19.29
CA ARG A 428 0.83 -13.05 20.14
C ARG A 428 0.02 -14.34 20.05
N LYS A 429 0.67 -15.45 19.74
CA LYS A 429 0.14 -16.77 19.99
C LYS A 429 -0.38 -16.80 21.44
N ALA A 430 -1.68 -17.09 21.61
CA ALA A 430 -2.19 -17.71 22.80
C ALA A 430 -1.82 -19.20 22.77
#